data_d0326f044dec7ff9d7c0c79ccbc3e7e8
#
_entry.id   d0326f044dec7ff9d7c0c79ccbc3e7e8
#
_cell.length_a   1.000
_cell.length_b   1.000
_cell.length_c   1.000
_cell.angle_alpha   90.00
_cell.angle_beta   90.00
_cell.angle_gamma   90.00
#
_symmetry.space_group_name_H-M   'P 1'
#
loop_
_entity.id
_entity.type
_entity.pdbx_description
1 polymer ?
#
loop_
_entity_poly.entity_id
_entity_poly.type
_entity_poly.pdbx_seq_one_letter_code
_entity_poly.pdbx_strand_id
1 'polypeptide(L)'
;MLNKLRAFCKEYHLISKGDTIVCAVSGGADSIALLWALYLLKEEWDLTLSAAHFNHHLRGEESDRDEAFVRDFCSGYGIPLHVGSAQVVAGEKGLEAAARDARYAFLQTLPGKIATAHTADDNAETVLMHLIRGTGLKGLGGIAPARNNLIRPMLHVTRAEVEAFLAEYAVDYIHDSSNSTDEFLRNRLRHHVMPLLKAENPKLSQNLSAMALRLREDEQALSDLSRLEQPEVEKFRAMSPAVRTRALEDFLKSSGVREPEATHIRLLESLVFSDNPSARANFPGGITIGRNYGLLEVISEMPAPAVQFACTPATEIVNTATVFTVVPVGNVFIRSRQSGDAIRLPGGTKSIKKLFIDRKIPAARRDQIPILCDDAGILGIPGISVNLDRAATKLPATRIEFQL
;
A
#
# COMPACT_ATOMS: atom_id res chain seq x y z
N MET A 1 5.94 34.91 10.33
CA MET A 1 6.10 33.63 9.61
C MET A 1 7.18 32.73 10.22
N LEU A 2 8.44 33.19 10.40
CA LEU A 2 9.58 32.37 10.87
C LEU A 2 9.33 31.58 12.16
N ASN A 3 8.75 32.21 13.19
CA ASN A 3 8.46 31.52 14.46
C ASN A 3 7.46 30.37 14.31
N LYS A 4 6.46 30.53 13.45
CA LYS A 4 5.49 29.44 13.14
C LYS A 4 6.20 28.29 12.41
N LEU A 5 7.05 28.60 11.43
CA LEU A 5 7.82 27.60 10.69
C LEU A 5 8.78 26.84 11.63
N ARG A 6 9.49 27.54 12.55
CA ARG A 6 10.34 26.87 13.55
C ARG A 6 9.54 25.92 14.44
N ALA A 7 8.42 26.39 14.99
CA ALA A 7 7.58 25.59 15.87
C ALA A 7 7.07 24.34 15.15
N PHE A 8 6.59 24.49 13.92
CA PHE A 8 6.07 23.40 13.11
C PHE A 8 7.15 22.38 12.72
N CYS A 9 8.32 22.86 12.29
CA CYS A 9 9.44 21.96 11.99
C CYS A 9 9.90 21.15 13.20
N LYS A 10 9.89 21.75 14.38
CA LYS A 10 10.22 21.08 15.64
C LYS A 10 9.17 20.05 16.05
N GLU A 11 7.90 20.42 15.99
CA GLU A 11 6.76 19.56 16.35
C GLU A 11 6.68 18.29 15.50
N TYR A 12 6.87 18.45 14.19
CA TYR A 12 6.78 17.33 13.23
C TYR A 12 8.15 16.75 12.85
N HIS A 13 9.23 17.12 13.53
CA HIS A 13 10.60 16.63 13.29
C HIS A 13 11.02 16.72 11.81
N LEU A 14 10.64 17.81 11.12
CA LEU A 14 10.86 17.95 9.69
C LEU A 14 12.33 18.23 9.35
N ILE A 15 12.97 19.07 10.15
CA ILE A 15 14.35 19.52 9.94
C ILE A 15 15.14 19.30 11.22
N SER A 16 16.32 18.72 11.08
CA SER A 16 17.31 18.51 12.14
C SER A 16 18.57 19.34 11.84
N LYS A 17 19.34 19.65 12.89
CA LYS A 17 20.60 20.34 12.73
C LYS A 17 21.55 19.51 11.86
N GLY A 18 22.23 20.16 10.90
CA GLY A 18 23.14 19.53 9.95
C GLY A 18 22.46 18.91 8.72
N ASP A 19 21.13 19.05 8.58
CA ASP A 19 20.42 18.51 7.42
C ASP A 19 20.83 19.17 6.09
N THR A 20 20.86 18.36 5.03
CA THR A 20 20.90 18.85 3.66
C THR A 20 19.48 19.05 3.15
N ILE A 21 19.13 20.30 2.78
CA ILE A 21 17.80 20.69 2.32
C ILE A 21 17.87 21.22 0.89
N VAL A 22 17.04 20.66 0.01
CA VAL A 22 16.80 21.20 -1.32
C VAL A 22 15.41 21.83 -1.34
N CYS A 23 15.32 23.15 -1.49
CA CYS A 23 14.06 23.86 -1.59
C CYS A 23 13.54 23.85 -3.04
N ALA A 24 12.37 23.29 -3.28
CA ALA A 24 11.72 23.33 -4.58
C ALA A 24 11.12 24.72 -4.83
N VAL A 25 11.61 25.41 -5.86
CA VAL A 25 11.31 26.83 -6.14
C VAL A 25 10.71 26.97 -7.54
N SER A 26 9.49 27.54 -7.59
CA SER A 26 8.82 27.90 -8.85
C SER A 26 8.97 29.36 -9.25
N GLY A 27 9.49 30.21 -8.36
CA GLY A 27 9.52 31.66 -8.52
C GLY A 27 8.33 32.39 -7.88
N GLY A 28 7.21 31.69 -7.64
CA GLY A 28 6.04 32.28 -6.97
C GLY A 28 6.25 32.50 -5.48
N ALA A 29 5.41 33.38 -4.88
CA ALA A 29 5.53 33.88 -3.50
C ALA A 29 5.77 32.78 -2.45
N ASP A 30 4.97 31.70 -2.45
CA ASP A 30 5.10 30.65 -1.43
C ASP A 30 6.49 29.97 -1.50
N SER A 31 6.98 29.67 -2.71
CA SER A 31 8.27 29.01 -2.91
C SER A 31 9.46 29.90 -2.57
N ILE A 32 9.37 31.18 -2.90
CA ILE A 32 10.41 32.18 -2.57
C ILE A 32 10.40 32.43 -1.05
N ALA A 33 9.22 32.54 -0.42
CA ALA A 33 9.12 32.71 1.04
C ALA A 33 9.71 31.52 1.81
N LEU A 34 9.49 30.28 1.32
CA LEU A 34 10.11 29.11 1.92
C LEU A 34 11.63 29.15 1.79
N LEU A 35 12.14 29.42 0.57
CA LEU A 35 13.58 29.50 0.34
C LEU A 35 14.22 30.58 1.21
N TRP A 36 13.62 31.77 1.27
CA TRP A 36 14.08 32.88 2.09
C TRP A 36 14.07 32.55 3.58
N ALA A 37 13.00 31.94 4.07
CA ALA A 37 12.90 31.50 5.47
C ALA A 37 13.99 30.48 5.82
N LEU A 38 14.24 29.48 4.97
CA LEU A 38 15.29 28.50 5.17
C LEU A 38 16.70 29.14 5.09
N TYR A 39 16.90 30.11 4.20
CA TYR A 39 18.13 30.89 4.12
C TYR A 39 18.44 31.65 5.40
N LEU A 40 17.44 32.33 5.98
CA LEU A 40 17.58 33.03 7.27
C LEU A 40 17.84 32.10 8.46
N LEU A 41 17.38 30.85 8.37
CA LEU A 41 17.56 29.83 9.41
C LEU A 41 18.80 28.95 9.18
N LYS A 42 19.51 29.13 8.07
CA LYS A 42 20.60 28.26 7.65
C LYS A 42 21.69 28.13 8.70
N GLU A 43 22.16 29.24 9.22
CA GLU A 43 23.24 29.27 10.24
C GLU A 43 22.74 28.70 11.59
N GLU A 44 21.51 29.06 12.02
CA GLU A 44 20.93 28.57 13.27
C GLU A 44 20.80 27.05 13.29
N TRP A 45 20.41 26.46 12.17
CA TRP A 45 20.16 25.03 12.04
C TRP A 45 21.31 24.27 11.37
N ASP A 46 22.42 24.95 11.05
CA ASP A 46 23.60 24.34 10.41
C ASP A 46 23.23 23.59 9.11
N LEU A 47 22.39 24.24 8.25
CA LEU A 47 21.86 23.59 7.06
C LEU A 47 22.82 23.69 5.87
N THR A 48 22.92 22.61 5.12
CA THR A 48 23.39 22.65 3.73
C THR A 48 22.18 22.92 2.85
N LEU A 49 21.99 24.20 2.44
CA LEU A 49 20.83 24.66 1.67
C LEU A 49 21.16 24.79 0.18
N SER A 50 20.29 24.23 -0.66
CA SER A 50 20.26 24.49 -2.11
C SER A 50 18.82 24.67 -2.59
N ALA A 51 18.64 25.20 -3.79
CA ALA A 51 17.36 25.34 -4.45
C ALA A 51 17.25 24.36 -5.64
N ALA A 52 16.03 24.01 -6.01
CA ALA A 52 15.74 23.22 -7.21
C ALA A 52 14.59 23.86 -7.99
N HIS A 53 14.81 24.17 -9.25
CA HIS A 53 13.79 24.64 -10.19
C HIS A 53 13.56 23.61 -11.28
N PHE A 54 12.31 23.44 -11.70
CA PHE A 54 11.96 22.55 -12.80
C PHE A 54 11.14 23.30 -13.86
N ASN A 55 11.73 23.46 -15.05
CA ASN A 55 11.08 24.12 -16.18
C ASN A 55 10.32 23.09 -17.01
N HIS A 56 9.00 23.21 -17.05
CA HIS A 56 8.10 22.32 -17.83
C HIS A 56 7.96 22.76 -19.29
N HIS A 57 8.44 23.96 -19.67
CA HIS A 57 8.27 24.60 -20.97
C HIS A 57 6.82 24.70 -21.47
N LEU A 58 5.82 24.68 -20.56
CA LEU A 58 4.39 24.69 -20.91
C LEU A 58 3.87 26.07 -21.27
N ARG A 59 4.57 27.13 -20.85
CA ARG A 59 4.16 28.53 -21.05
C ARG A 59 5.15 29.33 -21.92
N GLY A 60 6.02 28.64 -22.67
CA GLY A 60 7.00 29.28 -23.55
C GLY A 60 7.87 30.28 -22.78
N GLU A 61 7.94 31.55 -23.30
CA GLU A 61 8.75 32.62 -22.75
C GLU A 61 8.50 32.93 -21.26
N GLU A 62 7.28 32.73 -20.75
CA GLU A 62 6.99 32.89 -19.31
C GLU A 62 7.76 31.86 -18.46
N SER A 63 7.84 30.61 -18.92
CA SER A 63 8.59 29.57 -18.20
C SER A 63 10.09 29.87 -18.14
N ASP A 64 10.64 30.43 -19.22
CA ASP A 64 12.07 30.82 -19.31
C ASP A 64 12.35 32.05 -18.45
N ARG A 65 11.43 33.03 -18.41
CA ARG A 65 11.50 34.18 -17.50
C ARG A 65 11.48 33.73 -16.04
N ASP A 66 10.61 32.79 -15.69
CA ASP A 66 10.49 32.28 -14.34
C ASP A 66 11.79 31.57 -13.90
N GLU A 67 12.40 30.78 -14.80
CA GLU A 67 13.69 30.16 -14.56
C GLU A 67 14.79 31.22 -14.37
N ALA A 68 14.84 32.25 -15.24
CA ALA A 68 15.82 33.32 -15.13
C ALA A 68 15.74 34.06 -13.79
N PHE A 69 14.52 34.41 -13.35
CA PHE A 69 14.30 35.02 -12.05
C PHE A 69 14.84 34.16 -10.89
N VAL A 70 14.55 32.84 -10.89
CA VAL A 70 15.05 31.93 -9.85
C VAL A 70 16.59 31.84 -9.87
N ARG A 71 17.22 31.84 -11.05
CA ARG A 71 18.67 31.86 -11.20
C ARG A 71 19.28 33.13 -10.62
N ASP A 72 18.72 34.29 -10.96
CA ASP A 72 19.21 35.59 -10.47
C ASP A 72 19.05 35.71 -8.96
N PHE A 73 17.90 35.28 -8.43
CA PHE A 73 17.64 35.23 -6.98
C PHE A 73 18.66 34.34 -6.26
N CYS A 74 18.87 33.11 -6.70
CA CYS A 74 19.82 32.20 -6.08
C CYS A 74 21.25 32.68 -6.17
N SER A 75 21.65 33.25 -7.32
CA SER A 75 22.98 33.83 -7.53
C SER A 75 23.26 35.02 -6.60
N GLY A 76 22.26 35.89 -6.44
CA GLY A 76 22.38 37.08 -5.57
C GLY A 76 22.62 36.75 -4.09
N TYR A 77 22.15 35.60 -3.62
CA TYR A 77 22.31 35.15 -2.23
C TYR A 77 23.32 34.00 -2.08
N GLY A 78 24.02 33.59 -3.15
CA GLY A 78 24.98 32.49 -3.09
C GLY A 78 24.35 31.12 -2.77
N ILE A 79 23.10 30.90 -3.17
CA ILE A 79 22.40 29.64 -2.98
C ILE A 79 22.63 28.73 -4.19
N PRO A 80 23.23 27.52 -4.03
CA PRO A 80 23.38 26.57 -5.13
C PRO A 80 22.00 26.20 -5.74
N LEU A 81 21.91 26.21 -7.08
CA LEU A 81 20.68 25.93 -7.80
C LEU A 81 20.81 24.71 -8.71
N HIS A 82 19.90 23.74 -8.55
CA HIS A 82 19.70 22.63 -9.46
C HIS A 82 18.56 22.96 -10.42
N VAL A 83 18.81 22.86 -11.72
CA VAL A 83 17.76 23.09 -12.73
C VAL A 83 17.50 21.80 -13.47
N GLY A 84 16.25 21.40 -13.51
CA GLY A 84 15.76 20.32 -14.35
C GLY A 84 14.77 20.85 -15.39
N SER A 85 14.69 20.20 -16.53
CA SER A 85 13.68 20.53 -17.54
C SER A 85 13.18 19.28 -18.27
N ALA A 86 11.94 19.31 -18.72
CA ALA A 86 11.39 18.31 -19.63
C ALA A 86 10.26 18.90 -20.46
N GLN A 87 10.15 18.48 -21.72
CA GLN A 87 8.93 18.67 -22.49
C GLN A 87 7.88 17.66 -22.01
N VAL A 88 6.84 18.18 -21.38
CA VAL A 88 5.78 17.34 -20.80
C VAL A 88 4.70 17.09 -21.85
N VAL A 89 4.41 15.80 -22.09
CA VAL A 89 3.31 15.39 -22.96
C VAL A 89 2.17 14.89 -22.08
N ALA A 90 0.92 15.25 -22.44
CA ALA A 90 -0.26 14.80 -21.69
C ALA A 90 -0.35 13.28 -21.68
N GLY A 91 -0.38 12.70 -20.48
CA GLY A 91 -0.64 11.28 -20.26
C GLY A 91 -2.14 11.02 -20.00
N GLU A 92 -2.50 9.78 -19.66
CA GLU A 92 -3.88 9.37 -19.34
C GLU A 92 -4.55 10.22 -18.24
N LYS A 93 -3.75 10.76 -17.31
CA LYS A 93 -4.23 11.60 -16.18
C LYS A 93 -4.21 13.10 -16.48
N GLY A 94 -3.91 13.51 -17.72
CA GLY A 94 -3.82 14.89 -18.13
C GLY A 94 -2.42 15.50 -18.00
N LEU A 95 -2.27 16.71 -18.55
CA LEU A 95 -0.98 17.43 -18.67
C LEU A 95 -0.42 17.86 -17.31
N GLU A 96 -1.28 18.35 -16.41
CA GLU A 96 -0.87 18.78 -15.05
C GLU A 96 -0.30 17.63 -14.22
N ALA A 97 -0.94 16.46 -14.28
CA ALA A 97 -0.45 15.27 -13.57
C ALA A 97 0.91 14.83 -14.13
N ALA A 98 1.08 14.81 -15.46
CA ALA A 98 2.33 14.46 -16.09
C ALA A 98 3.46 15.47 -15.74
N ALA A 99 3.16 16.76 -15.74
CA ALA A 99 4.08 17.80 -15.31
C ALA A 99 4.50 17.64 -13.84
N ARG A 100 3.53 17.36 -12.98
CA ARG A 100 3.79 17.08 -11.57
C ARG A 100 4.69 15.86 -11.39
N ASP A 101 4.40 14.75 -12.08
CA ASP A 101 5.19 13.52 -11.99
C ASP A 101 6.62 13.72 -12.46
N ALA A 102 6.83 14.42 -13.58
CA ALA A 102 8.17 14.78 -14.09
C ALA A 102 8.96 15.62 -13.09
N ARG A 103 8.33 16.65 -12.49
CA ARG A 103 8.96 17.46 -11.45
C ARG A 103 9.37 16.63 -10.23
N TYR A 104 8.48 15.75 -9.73
CA TYR A 104 8.81 14.90 -8.58
C TYR A 104 9.89 13.88 -8.91
N ALA A 105 9.91 13.33 -10.12
CA ALA A 105 10.98 12.44 -10.58
C ALA A 105 12.34 13.15 -10.53
N PHE A 106 12.42 14.38 -11.04
CA PHE A 106 13.64 15.20 -10.94
C PHE A 106 14.03 15.47 -9.47
N LEU A 107 13.10 15.94 -8.66
CA LEU A 107 13.38 16.26 -7.25
C LEU A 107 13.91 15.06 -6.48
N GLN A 108 13.42 13.85 -6.76
CA GLN A 108 13.86 12.62 -6.10
C GLN A 108 15.30 12.21 -6.47
N THR A 109 15.89 12.75 -7.54
CA THR A 109 17.31 12.51 -7.87
C THR A 109 18.27 13.34 -7.01
N LEU A 110 17.76 14.36 -6.31
CA LEU A 110 18.57 15.30 -5.55
C LEU A 110 18.83 14.79 -4.12
N PRO A 111 19.98 15.14 -3.52
CA PRO A 111 20.34 14.63 -2.20
C PRO A 111 19.56 15.32 -1.06
N GLY A 112 19.39 14.61 0.04
CA GLY A 112 18.81 15.17 1.26
C GLY A 112 17.29 15.25 1.27
N LYS A 113 16.75 16.18 2.07
CA LYS A 113 15.31 16.43 2.20
C LYS A 113 14.85 17.48 1.19
N ILE A 114 13.73 17.22 0.55
CA ILE A 114 13.12 18.13 -0.43
C ILE A 114 12.04 18.96 0.26
N ALA A 115 12.23 20.25 0.40
CA ALA A 115 11.26 21.16 0.99
C ALA A 115 10.34 21.75 -0.08
N THR A 116 9.02 21.64 0.14
CA THR A 116 7.99 22.23 -0.76
C THR A 116 7.09 23.20 0.00
N ALA A 117 6.69 24.26 -0.68
CA ALA A 117 6.01 25.43 -0.11
C ALA A 117 4.48 25.27 -0.03
N HIS A 118 3.97 24.11 0.39
CA HIS A 118 2.54 23.97 0.63
C HIS A 118 2.14 24.73 1.90
N THR A 119 1.06 25.52 1.80
CA THR A 119 0.55 26.40 2.86
C THR A 119 -0.67 25.81 3.57
N ALA A 120 -1.15 26.49 4.61
CA ALA A 120 -2.43 26.16 5.28
C ALA A 120 -3.62 26.30 4.32
N ASP A 121 -3.54 27.23 3.36
CA ASP A 121 -4.57 27.41 2.33
C ASP A 121 -4.61 26.21 1.38
N ASP A 122 -3.46 25.72 0.91
CA ASP A 122 -3.37 24.51 0.09
C ASP A 122 -3.92 23.28 0.81
N ASN A 123 -3.64 23.17 2.10
CA ASN A 123 -4.13 22.07 2.91
C ASN A 123 -5.66 22.12 3.07
N ALA A 124 -6.21 23.32 3.35
CA ALA A 124 -7.65 23.54 3.44
C ALA A 124 -8.36 23.21 2.13
N GLU A 125 -7.82 23.66 0.97
CA GLU A 125 -8.34 23.30 -0.35
C GLU A 125 -8.35 21.79 -0.55
N THR A 126 -7.26 21.11 -0.16
CA THR A 126 -7.13 19.64 -0.29
C THR A 126 -8.16 18.91 0.59
N VAL A 127 -8.38 19.36 1.82
CA VAL A 127 -9.40 18.81 2.73
C VAL A 127 -10.79 18.95 2.10
N LEU A 128 -11.13 20.13 1.57
CA LEU A 128 -12.42 20.38 0.91
C LEU A 128 -12.58 19.52 -0.35
N MET A 129 -11.55 19.38 -1.17
CA MET A 129 -11.59 18.49 -2.34
C MET A 129 -11.87 17.03 -1.95
N HIS A 130 -11.26 16.56 -0.88
CA HIS A 130 -11.50 15.21 -0.37
C HIS A 130 -12.91 15.07 0.23
N LEU A 131 -13.38 16.07 0.97
CA LEU A 131 -14.73 16.11 1.54
C LEU A 131 -15.81 16.00 0.44
N ILE A 132 -15.67 16.77 -0.64
CA ILE A 132 -16.58 16.75 -1.79
C ILE A 132 -16.62 15.36 -2.47
N ARG A 133 -15.50 14.65 -2.49
CA ARG A 133 -15.41 13.29 -3.06
C ARG A 133 -15.94 12.20 -2.13
N GLY A 134 -16.25 12.52 -0.88
CA GLY A 134 -16.63 11.55 0.15
C GLY A 134 -15.42 10.72 0.59
N THR A 135 -14.83 11.06 1.72
CA THR A 135 -13.63 10.38 2.22
C THR A 135 -13.74 10.11 3.73
N GLY A 136 -12.95 9.14 4.21
CA GLY A 136 -12.75 8.89 5.64
C GLY A 136 -11.63 9.73 6.25
N LEU A 137 -11.22 9.39 7.47
CA LEU A 137 -10.17 10.07 8.24
C LEU A 137 -8.89 10.27 7.43
N LYS A 138 -8.44 9.25 6.71
CA LYS A 138 -7.22 9.27 5.91
C LYS A 138 -7.19 10.40 4.88
N GLY A 139 -8.29 10.62 4.16
CA GLY A 139 -8.37 11.70 3.18
C GLY A 139 -8.57 13.07 3.84
N LEU A 140 -9.37 13.16 4.93
CA LEU A 140 -9.54 14.41 5.71
C LEU A 140 -8.25 14.82 6.42
N GLY A 141 -7.28 13.91 6.61
CA GLY A 141 -5.94 14.23 7.08
C GLY A 141 -5.13 15.12 6.13
N GLY A 142 -5.69 15.53 4.98
CA GLY A 142 -5.13 16.52 4.06
C GLY A 142 -3.70 16.21 3.60
N ILE A 143 -2.88 17.25 3.48
CA ILE A 143 -1.48 17.15 3.06
C ILE A 143 -0.60 16.74 4.25
N ALA A 144 0.23 15.70 4.08
CA ALA A 144 1.16 15.26 5.14
C ALA A 144 2.30 16.28 5.33
N PRO A 145 2.73 16.57 6.58
CA PRO A 145 3.93 17.37 6.85
C PRO A 145 5.20 16.79 6.24
N ALA A 146 5.35 15.47 6.28
CA ALA A 146 6.43 14.74 5.63
C ALA A 146 5.92 13.49 4.91
N ARG A 147 6.62 13.10 3.84
CA ARG A 147 6.42 11.82 3.14
C ARG A 147 7.73 11.41 2.49
N ASN A 148 8.35 10.33 2.99
CA ASN A 148 9.71 9.95 2.63
C ASN A 148 10.69 11.12 2.91
N ASN A 149 11.47 11.55 1.90
CA ASN A 149 12.36 12.72 2.01
C ASN A 149 11.68 14.06 1.70
N LEU A 150 10.40 14.08 1.36
CA LEU A 150 9.66 15.30 1.05
C LEU A 150 9.08 15.91 2.33
N ILE A 151 9.39 17.18 2.61
CA ILE A 151 8.92 17.94 3.77
C ILE A 151 8.14 19.18 3.35
N ARG A 152 7.22 19.64 4.22
CA ARG A 152 6.34 20.80 3.96
C ARG A 152 6.29 21.72 5.19
N PRO A 153 7.33 22.54 5.36
CA PRO A 153 7.49 23.35 6.58
C PRO A 153 6.41 24.43 6.77
N MET A 154 5.68 24.78 5.72
CA MET A 154 4.73 25.91 5.70
C MET A 154 3.26 25.48 5.82
N LEU A 155 2.95 24.22 6.09
CA LEU A 155 1.54 23.76 6.21
C LEU A 155 0.71 24.46 7.30
N HIS A 156 1.36 25.20 8.20
CA HIS A 156 0.69 25.98 9.25
C HIS A 156 0.76 27.50 8.98
N VAL A 157 1.31 27.90 7.84
CA VAL A 157 1.46 29.29 7.40
C VAL A 157 0.39 29.59 6.35
N THR A 158 -0.32 30.71 6.49
CA THR A 158 -1.31 31.16 5.50
C THR A 158 -0.67 31.96 4.38
N ARG A 159 -1.37 32.07 3.24
CA ARG A 159 -0.95 32.91 2.12
C ARG A 159 -0.74 34.36 2.53
N ALA A 160 -1.62 34.93 3.33
CA ALA A 160 -1.48 36.30 3.85
C ALA A 160 -0.22 36.48 4.69
N GLU A 161 0.18 35.49 5.50
CA GLU A 161 1.43 35.53 6.26
C GLU A 161 2.66 35.39 5.38
N VAL A 162 2.57 34.66 4.26
CA VAL A 162 3.63 34.58 3.25
C VAL A 162 3.85 35.95 2.61
N GLU A 163 2.78 36.61 2.16
CA GLU A 163 2.84 37.92 1.51
C GLU A 163 3.36 39.01 2.45
N ALA A 164 2.87 39.02 3.70
CA ALA A 164 3.37 39.93 4.74
C ALA A 164 4.87 39.71 5.02
N PHE A 165 5.32 38.46 5.05
CA PHE A 165 6.73 38.12 5.28
C PHE A 165 7.63 38.59 4.13
N LEU A 166 7.24 38.35 2.87
CA LEU A 166 8.02 38.84 1.72
C LEU A 166 8.07 40.37 1.67
N ALA A 167 6.97 41.04 2.01
CA ALA A 167 6.93 42.51 2.09
C ALA A 167 7.84 43.05 3.19
N GLU A 168 7.87 42.41 4.39
CA GLU A 168 8.75 42.77 5.51
C GLU A 168 10.24 42.76 5.13
N TYR A 169 10.65 41.78 4.32
CA TYR A 169 12.04 41.62 3.89
C TYR A 169 12.35 42.26 2.51
N ALA A 170 11.36 42.92 1.89
CA ALA A 170 11.47 43.49 0.53
C ALA A 170 11.97 42.48 -0.50
N VAL A 171 11.42 41.22 -0.44
CA VAL A 171 11.80 40.13 -1.34
C VAL A 171 10.80 40.05 -2.48
N ASP A 172 11.29 40.18 -3.70
CA ASP A 172 10.49 40.07 -4.92
C ASP A 172 10.14 38.61 -5.27
N TYR A 173 9.01 38.43 -5.97
CA TYR A 173 8.55 37.15 -6.46
C TYR A 173 7.72 37.30 -7.74
N ILE A 174 7.50 36.20 -8.45
CA ILE A 174 6.72 36.18 -9.69
C ILE A 174 5.22 36.03 -9.39
N HIS A 175 4.41 36.84 -10.05
CA HIS A 175 2.97 36.66 -10.08
C HIS A 175 2.59 35.66 -11.19
N ASP A 176 2.08 34.48 -10.81
CA ASP A 176 1.71 33.42 -11.73
C ASP A 176 0.35 33.71 -12.39
N SER A 177 0.36 33.84 -13.72
CA SER A 177 -0.85 34.06 -14.53
C SER A 177 -1.77 32.85 -14.61
N SER A 178 -1.27 31.63 -14.42
CA SER A 178 -2.05 30.38 -14.52
C SER A 178 -3.06 30.17 -13.38
N ASN A 179 -2.93 30.92 -12.30
CA ASN A 179 -3.87 30.86 -11.15
C ASN A 179 -5.26 31.47 -11.47
N SER A 180 -5.47 32.08 -12.64
CA SER A 180 -6.71 32.82 -12.97
C SER A 180 -7.80 31.97 -13.64
N THR A 181 -7.54 30.71 -14.01
CA THR A 181 -8.52 29.86 -14.71
C THR A 181 -9.34 28.98 -13.77
N ASP A 182 -10.64 28.82 -14.03
CA ASP A 182 -11.57 27.98 -13.26
C ASP A 182 -11.70 26.54 -13.82
N GLU A 183 -10.80 26.14 -14.68
CA GLU A 183 -10.83 24.83 -15.32
C GLU A 183 -10.79 23.68 -14.31
N PHE A 184 -9.93 23.81 -13.30
CA PHE A 184 -9.71 22.78 -12.27
C PHE A 184 -10.57 23.00 -11.03
N LEU A 185 -11.03 21.91 -10.41
CA LEU A 185 -11.80 21.96 -9.16
C LEU A 185 -11.10 22.76 -8.07
N ARG A 186 -9.77 22.65 -7.97
CA ARG A 186 -8.98 23.37 -6.98
C ARG A 186 -9.07 24.88 -7.16
N ASN A 187 -8.97 25.36 -8.40
CA ASN A 187 -9.10 26.78 -8.72
C ASN A 187 -10.51 27.29 -8.44
N ARG A 188 -11.56 26.52 -8.81
CA ARG A 188 -12.94 26.88 -8.47
C ARG A 188 -13.16 26.97 -6.97
N LEU A 189 -12.61 26.06 -6.19
CA LEU A 189 -12.68 26.15 -4.71
C LEU A 189 -11.96 27.41 -4.19
N ARG A 190 -10.76 27.69 -4.69
CA ARG A 190 -9.95 28.83 -4.32
C ARG A 190 -10.65 30.17 -4.63
N HIS A 191 -11.26 30.29 -5.81
CA HIS A 191 -11.82 31.55 -6.27
C HIS A 191 -13.26 31.79 -5.80
N HIS A 192 -14.07 30.74 -5.68
CA HIS A 192 -15.50 30.91 -5.43
C HIS A 192 -15.96 30.39 -4.07
N VAL A 193 -15.39 29.33 -3.54
CA VAL A 193 -15.87 28.71 -2.30
C VAL A 193 -15.09 29.21 -1.07
N MET A 194 -13.76 29.19 -1.15
CA MET A 194 -12.91 29.62 -0.04
C MET A 194 -13.17 31.06 0.42
N PRO A 195 -13.39 32.06 -0.47
CA PRO A 195 -13.70 33.41 -0.04
C PRO A 195 -14.99 33.49 0.74
N LEU A 196 -16.05 32.79 0.35
CA LEU A 196 -17.32 32.75 1.06
C LEU A 196 -17.16 32.13 2.46
N LEU A 197 -16.46 31.01 2.55
CA LEU A 197 -16.21 30.35 3.83
C LEU A 197 -15.30 31.19 4.75
N LYS A 198 -14.33 31.92 4.19
CA LYS A 198 -13.45 32.82 4.93
C LYS A 198 -14.18 34.08 5.40
N ALA A 199 -15.23 34.52 4.73
CA ALA A 199 -16.08 35.60 5.20
C ALA A 199 -16.81 35.21 6.50
N GLU A 200 -17.25 33.96 6.62
CA GLU A 200 -17.86 33.44 7.86
C GLU A 200 -16.79 33.14 8.94
N ASN A 201 -15.61 32.69 8.55
CA ASN A 201 -14.51 32.39 9.48
C ASN A 201 -13.15 32.78 8.87
N PRO A 202 -12.60 33.95 9.20
CA PRO A 202 -11.30 34.42 8.68
C PRO A 202 -10.12 33.47 8.97
N LYS A 203 -10.23 32.62 10.01
CA LYS A 203 -9.22 31.64 10.39
C LYS A 203 -9.45 30.25 9.77
N LEU A 204 -10.35 30.14 8.79
CA LEU A 204 -10.77 28.86 8.22
C LEU A 204 -9.59 28.00 7.77
N SER A 205 -8.65 28.55 6.97
CA SER A 205 -7.50 27.80 6.44
C SER A 205 -6.63 27.23 7.57
N GLN A 206 -6.38 28.03 8.60
CA GLN A 206 -5.61 27.59 9.78
C GLN A 206 -6.35 26.49 10.54
N ASN A 207 -7.66 26.68 10.76
CA ASN A 207 -8.49 25.72 11.50
C ASN A 207 -8.61 24.38 10.75
N LEU A 208 -8.84 24.41 9.44
CA LEU A 208 -8.90 23.19 8.60
C LEU A 208 -7.54 22.47 8.55
N SER A 209 -6.45 23.24 8.44
CA SER A 209 -5.12 22.64 8.44
C SER A 209 -4.80 21.99 9.80
N ALA A 210 -5.09 22.65 10.91
CA ALA A 210 -4.89 22.08 12.24
C ALA A 210 -5.80 20.87 12.52
N MET A 211 -7.05 20.90 12.04
CA MET A 211 -7.96 19.75 12.10
C MET A 211 -7.40 18.55 11.30
N ALA A 212 -6.96 18.80 10.07
CA ALA A 212 -6.41 17.75 9.21
C ALA A 212 -5.18 17.06 9.83
N LEU A 213 -4.30 17.82 10.47
CA LEU A 213 -3.14 17.26 11.16
C LEU A 213 -3.55 16.36 12.32
N ARG A 214 -4.51 16.77 13.17
CA ARG A 214 -5.04 15.93 14.25
C ARG A 214 -5.70 14.65 13.72
N LEU A 215 -6.54 14.76 12.68
CA LEU A 215 -7.17 13.59 12.07
C LEU A 215 -6.12 12.62 11.47
N ARG A 216 -4.98 13.13 11.03
CA ARG A 216 -3.85 12.31 10.57
C ARG A 216 -3.19 11.56 11.72
N GLU A 217 -3.02 12.20 12.87
CA GLU A 217 -2.47 11.56 14.08
C GLU A 217 -3.42 10.47 14.59
N ASP A 218 -4.73 10.73 14.63
CA ASP A 218 -5.76 9.74 14.97
C ASP A 218 -5.74 8.55 14.00
N GLU A 219 -5.63 8.83 12.69
CA GLU A 219 -5.53 7.79 11.66
C GLU A 219 -4.27 6.95 11.83
N GLN A 220 -3.12 7.58 12.14
CA GLN A 220 -1.87 6.87 12.39
C GLN A 220 -1.99 5.96 13.62
N ALA A 221 -2.56 6.45 14.72
CA ALA A 221 -2.78 5.65 15.93
C ALA A 221 -3.68 4.43 15.65
N LEU A 222 -4.77 4.61 14.89
CA LEU A 222 -5.64 3.51 14.49
C LEU A 222 -4.94 2.51 13.55
N SER A 223 -4.09 3.01 12.63
CA SER A 223 -3.29 2.17 11.76
C SER A 223 -2.23 1.37 12.53
N ASP A 224 -1.60 1.97 13.54
CA ASP A 224 -0.63 1.26 14.37
C ASP A 224 -1.29 0.14 15.19
N LEU A 225 -2.51 0.38 15.70
CA LEU A 225 -3.32 -0.63 16.41
C LEU A 225 -3.80 -1.76 15.47
N SER A 226 -3.89 -1.51 14.17
CA SER A 226 -4.37 -2.47 13.18
C SER A 226 -3.32 -3.46 12.69
N ARG A 227 -2.04 -3.23 13.01
CA ARG A 227 -0.93 -4.08 12.55
C ARG A 227 -1.01 -5.48 13.13
N LEU A 228 -0.95 -6.47 12.27
CA LEU A 228 -0.92 -7.88 12.63
C LEU A 228 0.35 -8.53 12.06
N GLU A 229 1.01 -9.35 12.87
CA GLU A 229 2.12 -10.20 12.39
C GLU A 229 1.61 -11.34 11.50
N GLN A 230 0.43 -11.87 11.85
CA GLN A 230 -0.24 -12.92 11.09
C GLN A 230 -1.73 -12.60 10.97
N PRO A 231 -2.37 -12.92 9.83
CA PRO A 231 -3.78 -12.63 9.57
C PRO A 231 -4.72 -13.64 10.27
N GLU A 232 -4.65 -13.71 11.61
CA GLU A 232 -5.46 -14.59 12.42
C GLU A 232 -6.91 -14.10 12.54
N VAL A 233 -7.86 -14.95 12.21
CA VAL A 233 -9.29 -14.64 12.21
C VAL A 233 -9.77 -14.13 13.57
N GLU A 234 -9.32 -14.74 14.67
CA GLU A 234 -9.74 -14.36 16.03
C GLU A 234 -9.19 -12.97 16.41
N LYS A 235 -7.99 -12.60 15.93
CA LYS A 235 -7.47 -11.25 16.13
C LYS A 235 -8.33 -10.21 15.39
N PHE A 236 -8.70 -10.47 14.13
CA PHE A 236 -9.63 -9.58 13.41
C PHE A 236 -10.98 -9.46 14.13
N ARG A 237 -11.54 -10.56 14.65
CA ARG A 237 -12.81 -10.56 15.40
C ARG A 237 -12.76 -9.73 16.67
N ALA A 238 -11.65 -9.80 17.39
CA ALA A 238 -11.44 -9.07 18.64
C ALA A 238 -11.24 -7.55 18.45
N MET A 239 -10.86 -7.10 17.27
CA MET A 239 -10.65 -5.69 16.97
C MET A 239 -11.97 -4.90 16.96
N SER A 240 -11.92 -3.64 17.39
CA SER A 240 -13.01 -2.69 17.15
C SER A 240 -13.23 -2.48 15.65
N PRO A 241 -14.43 -2.12 15.18
CA PRO A 241 -14.72 -1.98 13.75
C PRO A 241 -13.75 -1.05 13.00
N ALA A 242 -13.37 0.08 13.62
CA ALA A 242 -12.48 1.05 13.00
C ALA A 242 -11.05 0.50 12.81
N VAL A 243 -10.52 -0.26 13.76
CA VAL A 243 -9.21 -0.90 13.68
C VAL A 243 -9.26 -2.08 12.70
N ARG A 244 -10.30 -2.91 12.80
CA ARG A 244 -10.50 -4.06 11.91
C ARG A 244 -10.57 -3.66 10.44
N THR A 245 -11.30 -2.60 10.11
CA THR A 245 -11.39 -2.09 8.73
C THR A 245 -10.01 -1.79 8.15
N ARG A 246 -9.11 -1.18 8.92
CA ARG A 246 -7.73 -0.89 8.50
C ARG A 246 -6.90 -2.15 8.34
N ALA A 247 -6.98 -3.05 9.31
CA ALA A 247 -6.28 -4.33 9.24
C ALA A 247 -6.69 -5.16 8.01
N LEU A 248 -7.99 -5.16 7.66
CA LEU A 248 -8.51 -5.83 6.47
C LEU A 248 -8.08 -5.12 5.18
N GLU A 249 -8.06 -3.78 5.16
CA GLU A 249 -7.55 -3.00 4.02
C GLU A 249 -6.07 -3.28 3.77
N ASP A 250 -5.25 -3.31 4.81
CA ASP A 250 -3.82 -3.59 4.71
C ASP A 250 -3.55 -5.04 4.29
N PHE A 251 -4.34 -5.99 4.78
CA PHE A 251 -4.28 -7.38 4.32
C PHE A 251 -4.65 -7.52 2.84
N LEU A 252 -5.69 -6.84 2.35
CA LEU A 252 -6.04 -6.83 0.92
C LEU A 252 -4.91 -6.27 0.06
N LYS A 253 -4.29 -5.16 0.48
CA LYS A 253 -3.15 -4.55 -0.24
C LYS A 253 -1.94 -5.49 -0.29
N SER A 254 -1.59 -6.10 0.84
CA SER A 254 -0.48 -7.05 0.90
C SER A 254 -0.75 -8.33 0.11
N SER A 255 -2.03 -8.68 -0.07
CA SER A 255 -2.48 -9.79 -0.92
C SER A 255 -2.46 -9.47 -2.42
N GLY A 256 -2.15 -8.22 -2.82
CA GLY A 256 -2.05 -7.79 -4.22
C GLY A 256 -3.26 -7.01 -4.75
N VAL A 257 -4.29 -6.75 -3.96
CA VAL A 257 -5.42 -5.88 -4.34
C VAL A 257 -4.96 -4.43 -4.28
N ARG A 258 -4.73 -3.80 -5.45
CA ARG A 258 -4.07 -2.48 -5.53
C ARG A 258 -4.86 -1.35 -4.87
N GLU A 259 -6.17 -1.29 -5.08
CA GLU A 259 -7.06 -0.24 -4.58
C GLU A 259 -8.31 -0.88 -3.95
N PRO A 260 -8.22 -1.34 -2.67
CA PRO A 260 -9.38 -1.93 -2.01
C PRO A 260 -10.49 -0.89 -1.78
N GLU A 261 -11.69 -1.19 -2.24
CA GLU A 261 -12.89 -0.41 -1.98
C GLU A 261 -13.63 -0.91 -0.72
N ALA A 262 -14.57 -0.11 -0.22
CA ALA A 262 -15.40 -0.47 0.93
C ALA A 262 -16.17 -1.80 0.72
N THR A 263 -16.56 -2.11 -0.51
CA THR A 263 -17.20 -3.37 -0.92
C THR A 263 -16.27 -4.57 -0.71
N HIS A 264 -14.99 -4.43 -1.07
CA HIS A 264 -13.98 -5.48 -0.90
C HIS A 264 -13.68 -5.72 0.59
N ILE A 265 -13.60 -4.66 1.38
CA ILE A 265 -13.38 -4.77 2.84
C ILE A 265 -14.55 -5.49 3.51
N ARG A 266 -15.81 -5.15 3.18
CA ARG A 266 -17.01 -5.84 3.70
C ARG A 266 -17.05 -7.32 3.29
N LEU A 267 -16.66 -7.63 2.06
CA LEU A 267 -16.58 -8.99 1.57
C LEU A 267 -15.55 -9.80 2.36
N LEU A 268 -14.36 -9.23 2.60
CA LEU A 268 -13.35 -9.89 3.43
C LEU A 268 -13.79 -10.01 4.89
N GLU A 269 -14.45 -9.00 5.44
CA GLU A 269 -15.03 -9.04 6.78
C GLU A 269 -16.06 -10.18 6.91
N SER A 270 -16.87 -10.44 5.87
CA SER A 270 -17.80 -11.57 5.86
C SER A 270 -17.11 -12.93 5.97
N LEU A 271 -15.89 -13.07 5.43
CA LEU A 271 -15.08 -14.28 5.62
C LEU A 271 -14.61 -14.44 7.07
N VAL A 272 -14.20 -13.33 7.70
CA VAL A 272 -13.77 -13.32 9.12
C VAL A 272 -14.89 -13.81 10.03
N PHE A 273 -16.13 -13.37 9.78
CA PHE A 273 -17.29 -13.74 10.61
C PHE A 273 -18.06 -14.96 10.12
N SER A 274 -17.62 -15.59 9.04
CA SER A 274 -18.25 -16.83 8.54
C SER A 274 -18.11 -17.98 9.55
N ASP A 275 -19.14 -18.79 9.71
CA ASP A 275 -19.09 -20.06 10.44
C ASP A 275 -18.38 -21.17 9.65
N ASN A 276 -18.23 -20.99 8.34
CA ASN A 276 -17.53 -21.95 7.49
C ASN A 276 -16.01 -21.74 7.61
N PRO A 277 -15.26 -22.71 8.19
CA PRO A 277 -13.79 -22.58 8.36
C PRO A 277 -13.00 -22.62 7.05
N SER A 278 -13.66 -22.87 5.93
CA SER A 278 -13.10 -22.91 4.59
C SER A 278 -13.81 -21.96 3.63
N ALA A 279 -14.44 -20.89 4.16
CA ALA A 279 -15.07 -19.84 3.34
C ALA A 279 -14.03 -19.17 2.44
N ARG A 280 -14.43 -18.77 1.23
CA ARG A 280 -13.57 -18.10 0.26
C ARG A 280 -14.36 -17.05 -0.54
N ALA A 281 -13.65 -16.05 -1.04
CA ALA A 281 -14.18 -15.02 -1.92
C ALA A 281 -13.14 -14.58 -2.95
N ASN A 282 -13.63 -14.06 -4.07
CA ASN A 282 -12.80 -13.56 -5.17
C ASN A 282 -12.71 -12.05 -5.11
N PHE A 283 -11.53 -11.52 -5.37
CA PHE A 283 -11.20 -10.10 -5.36
C PHE A 283 -10.62 -9.67 -6.71
N PRO A 284 -10.56 -8.35 -6.99
CA PRO A 284 -9.98 -7.84 -8.22
C PRO A 284 -8.55 -8.33 -8.44
N GLY A 285 -8.16 -8.47 -9.72
CA GLY A 285 -6.85 -9.00 -10.09
C GLY A 285 -6.77 -10.53 -10.08
N GLY A 286 -7.92 -11.25 -10.03
CA GLY A 286 -7.95 -12.71 -10.00
C GLY A 286 -7.51 -13.30 -8.65
N ILE A 287 -7.51 -12.49 -7.59
CA ILE A 287 -7.08 -12.90 -6.26
C ILE A 287 -8.22 -13.61 -5.55
N THR A 288 -7.98 -14.83 -5.11
CA THR A 288 -8.91 -15.56 -4.24
C THR A 288 -8.35 -15.58 -2.81
N ILE A 289 -9.13 -15.10 -1.85
CA ILE A 289 -8.78 -15.20 -0.43
C ILE A 289 -9.73 -16.19 0.22
N GLY A 290 -9.16 -17.07 1.02
CA GLY A 290 -9.91 -18.08 1.78
C GLY A 290 -9.55 -18.07 3.24
N ARG A 291 -10.48 -18.58 4.04
CA ARG A 291 -10.27 -18.90 5.43
C ARG A 291 -9.72 -20.33 5.53
N ASN A 292 -8.56 -20.46 6.14
CA ASN A 292 -7.97 -21.74 6.48
C ASN A 292 -8.01 -21.90 8.01
N TYR A 293 -9.11 -22.44 8.52
CA TYR A 293 -9.44 -22.54 9.96
C TYR A 293 -9.30 -21.20 10.69
N GLY A 294 -8.15 -20.92 11.26
CA GLY A 294 -7.86 -19.71 12.05
C GLY A 294 -7.15 -18.59 11.31
N LEU A 295 -6.79 -18.75 10.03
CA LEU A 295 -6.02 -17.77 9.24
C LEU A 295 -6.77 -17.36 7.98
N LEU A 296 -6.54 -16.14 7.51
CA LEU A 296 -6.85 -15.71 6.15
C LEU A 296 -5.62 -15.94 5.26
N GLU A 297 -5.82 -16.53 4.08
CA GLU A 297 -4.74 -16.86 3.14
C GLU A 297 -5.15 -16.54 1.71
N VAL A 298 -4.18 -16.10 0.89
CA VAL A 298 -4.37 -16.05 -0.56
C VAL A 298 -4.31 -17.48 -1.09
N ILE A 299 -5.36 -17.90 -1.76
CA ILE A 299 -5.44 -19.23 -2.38
C ILE A 299 -4.83 -19.12 -3.77
N SER A 300 -3.63 -19.67 -3.94
CA SER A 300 -3.05 -19.88 -5.27
C SER A 300 -3.51 -21.22 -5.81
N GLU A 301 -3.98 -21.26 -7.05
CA GLU A 301 -4.14 -22.51 -7.80
C GLU A 301 -2.74 -23.03 -8.16
N MET A 302 -2.14 -23.75 -7.22
CA MET A 302 -0.92 -24.52 -7.57
C MET A 302 -1.34 -25.82 -8.26
N PRO A 303 -0.67 -26.23 -9.35
CA PRO A 303 -0.88 -27.53 -9.93
C PRO A 303 -0.63 -28.61 -8.88
N ALA A 304 -1.37 -29.73 -8.98
CA ALA A 304 -1.16 -30.85 -8.08
C ALA A 304 0.31 -31.29 -8.13
N PRO A 305 0.94 -31.55 -6.98
CA PRO A 305 2.33 -32.00 -6.98
C PRO A 305 2.44 -33.28 -7.78
N ALA A 306 3.34 -33.31 -8.75
CA ALA A 306 3.65 -34.52 -9.51
C ALA A 306 4.40 -35.46 -8.57
N VAL A 307 3.69 -36.40 -7.98
CA VAL A 307 4.29 -37.46 -7.14
C VAL A 307 4.80 -38.56 -8.08
N GLN A 308 6.11 -38.76 -8.07
CA GLN A 308 6.71 -39.90 -8.74
C GLN A 308 6.70 -41.12 -7.81
N PHE A 309 6.45 -42.29 -8.38
CA PHE A 309 6.51 -43.55 -7.65
C PHE A 309 7.20 -44.61 -8.47
N ALA A 310 7.85 -45.56 -7.79
CA ALA A 310 8.47 -46.74 -8.39
C ALA A 310 7.80 -47.97 -7.84
N CYS A 311 7.55 -48.93 -8.72
CA CYS A 311 7.03 -50.26 -8.39
C CYS A 311 8.15 -51.30 -8.51
N THR A 312 8.44 -52.02 -7.44
CA THR A 312 9.44 -53.13 -7.43
C THR A 312 8.86 -54.34 -6.73
N PRO A 313 9.34 -55.57 -7.03
CA PRO A 313 8.99 -56.73 -6.24
C PRO A 313 9.34 -56.54 -4.77
N ALA A 314 8.39 -56.80 -3.89
CA ALA A 314 8.61 -56.69 -2.45
C ALA A 314 9.41 -57.88 -1.91
N THR A 315 10.44 -57.62 -1.13
CA THR A 315 11.21 -58.61 -0.38
C THR A 315 10.72 -58.80 1.04
N GLU A 316 10.02 -57.80 1.54
CA GLU A 316 9.41 -57.74 2.88
C GLU A 316 8.11 -56.93 2.84
N ILE A 317 7.26 -57.06 3.85
CA ILE A 317 6.03 -56.29 3.96
C ILE A 317 6.30 -55.06 4.81
N VAL A 318 6.33 -53.87 4.16
CA VAL A 318 6.55 -52.59 4.80
C VAL A 318 5.49 -51.60 4.34
N ASN A 319 4.76 -51.00 5.30
CA ASN A 319 3.78 -49.97 5.03
C ASN A 319 4.08 -48.76 5.91
N THR A 320 4.52 -47.71 5.27
CA THR A 320 4.81 -46.39 5.90
C THR A 320 4.01 -45.30 5.18
N ALA A 321 4.27 -44.05 5.48
CA ALA A 321 3.71 -42.92 4.73
C ALA A 321 4.25 -42.84 3.28
N THR A 322 5.46 -43.34 3.02
CA THR A 322 6.19 -43.22 1.74
C THR A 322 6.39 -44.56 1.02
N VAL A 323 6.08 -45.67 1.66
CA VAL A 323 6.24 -47.02 1.08
C VAL A 323 4.99 -47.85 1.33
N PHE A 324 4.39 -48.40 0.29
CA PHE A 324 3.26 -49.31 0.39
C PHE A 324 3.64 -50.67 -0.17
N THR A 325 3.32 -51.74 0.57
CA THR A 325 3.41 -53.12 0.04
C THR A 325 1.98 -53.61 -0.21
N VAL A 326 1.66 -53.81 -1.48
CA VAL A 326 0.31 -54.13 -1.96
C VAL A 326 0.33 -55.26 -3.00
N VAL A 327 -0.83 -55.80 -3.28
CA VAL A 327 -1.04 -56.69 -4.42
C VAL A 327 -1.90 -55.96 -5.45
N PRO A 328 -1.32 -55.24 -6.40
CA PRO A 328 -2.09 -54.44 -7.33
C PRO A 328 -2.83 -55.34 -8.36
N VAL A 329 -3.97 -54.83 -8.84
CA VAL A 329 -4.76 -55.44 -9.90
C VAL A 329 -4.68 -54.53 -11.13
N GLY A 330 -4.04 -55.00 -12.20
CA GLY A 330 -3.86 -54.23 -13.42
C GLY A 330 -2.89 -53.05 -13.26
N ASN A 331 -3.24 -51.88 -13.81
CA ASN A 331 -2.37 -50.74 -13.85
C ASN A 331 -2.41 -49.94 -12.53
N VAL A 332 -1.26 -49.45 -12.07
CA VAL A 332 -1.13 -48.57 -10.92
C VAL A 332 -1.00 -47.11 -11.41
N PHE A 333 -1.83 -46.22 -10.90
CA PHE A 333 -1.88 -44.81 -11.29
C PHE A 333 -2.25 -43.88 -10.14
N ILE A 334 -1.97 -42.61 -10.34
CA ILE A 334 -2.35 -41.54 -9.38
C ILE A 334 -3.49 -40.74 -9.98
N ARG A 335 -4.47 -40.38 -9.14
CA ARG A 335 -5.54 -39.45 -9.48
C ARG A 335 -5.91 -38.54 -8.29
N SER A 336 -6.64 -37.46 -8.55
CA SER A 336 -7.31 -36.69 -7.51
C SER A 336 -8.48 -37.48 -6.89
N ARG A 337 -8.90 -37.09 -5.67
CA ARG A 337 -10.05 -37.70 -5.00
C ARG A 337 -11.34 -37.53 -5.82
N GLN A 338 -12.22 -38.49 -5.70
CA GLN A 338 -13.57 -38.49 -6.28
C GLN A 338 -14.64 -38.58 -5.18
N SER A 339 -15.88 -38.22 -5.53
CA SER A 339 -17.01 -38.39 -4.61
C SER A 339 -17.24 -39.86 -4.35
N GLY A 340 -17.39 -40.25 -3.07
CA GLY A 340 -17.54 -41.63 -2.67
C GLY A 340 -16.25 -42.36 -2.29
N ASP A 341 -15.08 -41.80 -2.57
CA ASP A 341 -13.82 -42.40 -2.17
C ASP A 341 -13.71 -42.67 -0.67
N ALA A 342 -13.32 -43.89 -0.34
CA ALA A 342 -13.11 -44.34 1.03
C ALA A 342 -11.86 -45.22 1.16
N ILE A 343 -11.29 -45.24 2.36
CA ILE A 343 -10.08 -46.01 2.69
C ILE A 343 -10.26 -46.71 4.03
N ARG A 344 -9.80 -47.95 4.12
CA ARG A 344 -9.77 -48.72 5.39
C ARG A 344 -8.48 -48.37 6.16
N LEU A 345 -8.69 -47.93 7.39
CA LEU A 345 -7.63 -47.56 8.33
C LEU A 345 -7.73 -48.40 9.61
N PRO A 346 -6.75 -48.41 10.53
CA PRO A 346 -6.83 -49.18 11.77
C PRO A 346 -8.11 -48.94 12.61
N GLY A 347 -8.72 -47.76 12.49
CA GLY A 347 -9.96 -47.39 13.18
C GLY A 347 -11.26 -47.64 12.40
N GLY A 348 -11.22 -48.36 11.26
CA GLY A 348 -12.35 -48.64 10.39
C GLY A 348 -12.32 -47.92 9.06
N THR A 349 -13.39 -48.07 8.25
CA THR A 349 -13.50 -47.44 6.93
C THR A 349 -13.93 -45.98 7.10
N LYS A 350 -13.22 -45.07 6.43
CA LYS A 350 -13.45 -43.64 6.49
C LYS A 350 -13.47 -43.06 5.07
N SER A 351 -14.44 -42.17 4.79
CA SER A 351 -14.41 -41.42 3.52
C SER A 351 -13.17 -40.52 3.46
N ILE A 352 -12.54 -40.41 2.28
CA ILE A 352 -11.36 -39.56 2.10
C ILE A 352 -11.66 -38.10 2.43
N LYS A 353 -12.87 -37.61 2.09
CA LYS A 353 -13.35 -36.30 2.52
C LYS A 353 -13.27 -36.10 4.04
N LYS A 354 -13.79 -37.04 4.83
CA LYS A 354 -13.77 -36.99 6.29
C LYS A 354 -12.34 -37.14 6.83
N LEU A 355 -11.54 -38.00 6.26
CA LEU A 355 -10.13 -38.17 6.62
C LEU A 355 -9.34 -36.86 6.47
N PHE A 356 -9.53 -36.13 5.36
CA PHE A 356 -8.87 -34.86 5.12
C PHE A 356 -9.36 -33.75 6.06
N ILE A 357 -10.66 -33.76 6.45
CA ILE A 357 -11.20 -32.83 7.44
C ILE A 357 -10.57 -33.12 8.82
N ASP A 358 -10.56 -34.37 9.25
CA ASP A 358 -10.01 -34.78 10.56
C ASP A 358 -8.50 -34.46 10.68
N ARG A 359 -7.77 -34.50 9.56
CA ARG A 359 -6.35 -34.10 9.47
C ARG A 359 -6.16 -32.61 9.26
N LYS A 360 -7.21 -31.79 9.33
CA LYS A 360 -7.20 -30.33 9.14
C LYS A 360 -6.59 -29.89 7.80
N ILE A 361 -6.70 -30.71 6.75
CA ILE A 361 -6.22 -30.36 5.43
C ILE A 361 -7.13 -29.28 4.83
N PRO A 362 -6.59 -28.12 4.41
CA PRO A 362 -7.38 -27.05 3.81
C PRO A 362 -8.19 -27.51 2.61
N ALA A 363 -9.43 -27.02 2.48
CA ALA A 363 -10.34 -27.44 1.40
C ALA A 363 -9.70 -27.26 0.01
N ALA A 364 -8.96 -26.17 -0.20
CA ALA A 364 -8.26 -25.86 -1.45
C ALA A 364 -7.14 -26.87 -1.81
N ARG A 365 -6.55 -27.55 -0.82
CA ARG A 365 -5.48 -28.53 -1.03
C ARG A 365 -5.99 -29.96 -1.16
N ARG A 366 -7.26 -30.26 -0.81
CA ARG A 366 -7.77 -31.64 -0.78
C ARG A 366 -7.81 -32.32 -2.14
N ASP A 367 -8.08 -31.54 -3.19
CA ASP A 367 -8.14 -32.06 -4.56
C ASP A 367 -6.74 -32.20 -5.21
N GLN A 368 -5.71 -31.63 -4.55
CA GLN A 368 -4.31 -31.73 -4.97
C GLN A 368 -3.58 -32.92 -4.32
N ILE A 369 -4.17 -33.55 -3.30
CA ILE A 369 -3.55 -34.70 -2.65
C ILE A 369 -3.68 -35.91 -3.56
N PRO A 370 -2.55 -36.52 -3.95
CA PRO A 370 -2.55 -37.67 -4.83
C PRO A 370 -3.16 -38.88 -4.13
N ILE A 371 -4.01 -39.62 -4.85
CA ILE A 371 -4.55 -40.91 -4.41
C ILE A 371 -4.00 -41.97 -5.32
N LEU A 372 -3.28 -42.95 -4.74
CA LEU A 372 -2.79 -44.10 -5.45
C LEU A 372 -3.91 -45.11 -5.65
N CYS A 373 -4.14 -45.51 -6.89
CA CYS A 373 -5.18 -46.43 -7.31
C CYS A 373 -4.60 -47.52 -8.22
N ASP A 374 -5.35 -48.60 -8.35
CA ASP A 374 -5.26 -49.56 -9.42
C ASP A 374 -6.62 -49.78 -10.09
N ASP A 375 -6.72 -50.71 -11.04
CA ASP A 375 -7.99 -50.99 -11.73
C ASP A 375 -9.11 -51.51 -10.80
N ALA A 376 -8.80 -51.98 -9.59
CA ALA A 376 -9.75 -52.45 -8.61
C ALA A 376 -10.09 -51.43 -7.51
N GLY A 377 -9.39 -50.27 -7.45
CA GLY A 377 -9.70 -49.19 -6.53
C GLY A 377 -8.52 -48.55 -5.81
N ILE A 378 -8.75 -48.00 -4.63
CA ILE A 378 -7.76 -47.21 -3.90
C ILE A 378 -6.78 -48.12 -3.16
N LEU A 379 -5.49 -47.98 -3.49
CA LEU A 379 -4.37 -48.66 -2.82
C LEU A 379 -3.91 -47.90 -1.57
N GLY A 380 -3.97 -46.56 -1.59
CA GLY A 380 -3.53 -45.74 -0.48
C GLY A 380 -3.46 -44.25 -0.83
N ILE A 381 -3.01 -43.46 0.12
CA ILE A 381 -2.78 -42.03 -0.03
C ILE A 381 -1.34 -41.73 0.35
N PRO A 382 -0.45 -41.40 -0.64
CA PRO A 382 0.93 -41.05 -0.37
C PRO A 382 1.06 -39.96 0.69
N GLY A 383 1.99 -40.10 1.62
CA GLY A 383 2.14 -39.20 2.77
C GLY A 383 1.16 -39.43 3.91
N ILE A 384 0.16 -40.34 3.75
CA ILE A 384 -0.87 -40.58 4.76
C ILE A 384 -0.92 -42.03 5.22
N SER A 385 -1.36 -42.96 4.38
CA SER A 385 -1.49 -44.38 4.73
C SER A 385 -1.81 -45.25 3.53
N VAL A 386 -1.44 -46.55 3.62
CA VAL A 386 -1.94 -47.62 2.73
C VAL A 386 -3.42 -47.92 3.11
N ASN A 387 -4.17 -48.40 2.11
CA ASN A 387 -5.49 -48.97 2.33
C ASN A 387 -5.35 -50.36 2.91
N LEU A 388 -5.81 -50.64 4.13
CA LEU A 388 -5.68 -51.93 4.79
C LEU A 388 -6.40 -53.08 4.06
N ASP A 389 -7.48 -52.80 3.31
CA ASP A 389 -8.16 -53.78 2.49
C ASP A 389 -7.29 -54.22 1.25
N ARG A 390 -6.25 -53.44 0.92
CA ARG A 390 -5.36 -53.67 -0.25
C ARG A 390 -3.90 -53.87 0.14
N ALA A 391 -3.56 -53.74 1.42
CA ALA A 391 -2.23 -54.02 1.93
C ALA A 391 -1.90 -55.50 1.82
N ALA A 392 -0.70 -55.83 1.37
CA ALA A 392 -0.27 -57.22 1.31
C ALA A 392 -0.11 -57.80 2.73
N THR A 393 -0.53 -59.04 2.90
CA THR A 393 -0.34 -59.80 4.13
C THR A 393 0.67 -60.93 4.00
N LYS A 394 1.07 -61.25 2.76
CA LYS A 394 2.08 -62.26 2.41
C LYS A 394 2.75 -61.94 1.05
N LEU A 395 3.92 -62.51 0.80
CA LEU A 395 4.58 -62.46 -0.50
C LEU A 395 4.09 -63.57 -1.43
N PRO A 396 4.12 -63.39 -2.74
CA PRO A 396 4.70 -62.25 -3.46
C PRO A 396 3.77 -61.02 -3.41
N ALA A 397 4.37 -59.83 -3.40
CA ALA A 397 3.69 -58.54 -3.39
C ALA A 397 4.53 -57.47 -4.12
N THR A 398 3.96 -56.31 -4.39
CA THR A 398 4.62 -55.17 -5.01
C THR A 398 4.89 -54.10 -3.97
N ARG A 399 6.15 -53.63 -3.90
CA ARG A 399 6.56 -52.46 -3.13
C ARG A 399 6.40 -51.22 -4.02
N ILE A 400 5.65 -50.26 -3.55
CA ILE A 400 5.50 -48.95 -4.19
C ILE A 400 6.12 -47.89 -3.28
N GLU A 401 7.13 -47.19 -3.80
CA GLU A 401 7.88 -46.18 -3.08
C GLU A 401 7.65 -44.80 -3.71
N PHE A 402 7.35 -43.79 -2.90
CA PHE A 402 7.03 -42.43 -3.33
C PHE A 402 8.18 -41.47 -3.06
N GLN A 403 8.46 -40.62 -4.04
CA GLN A 403 9.26 -39.39 -3.84
C GLN A 403 8.28 -38.25 -3.59
N LEU A 404 8.11 -37.84 -2.30
CA LEU A 404 7.17 -36.82 -1.83
C LEU A 404 7.81 -35.43 -1.82
#